data_5fd283d9597fa3cdc6fdd7ac13c92c9a
#
_entry.id   5fd283d9597fa3cdc6fdd7ac13c92c9a
#
_cell.length_a   1.000
_cell.length_b   1.000
_cell.length_c   1.000
_cell.angle_alpha   90.00
_cell.angle_beta   90.00
_cell.angle_gamma   90.00
#
_symmetry.space_group_name_H-M   'P 1'
#
loop_
_entity.id
_entity.type
_entity.pdbx_description
1 polymer ?
#
loop_
_entity_poly.entity_id
_entity_poly.type
_entity_poly.pdbx_seq_one_letter_code
_entity_poly.pdbx_strand_id
1 'polypeptide(L)'
;MKTRTIAIIIALLQTIAAASQSENALYGHAMNFARQGCKDSLFYSLDRMATLYGARDADLLPELLLEPRLRPYHSDSRWSQVKDRLRKARIEAASESPRPCQTDTATKLDNTPIVNSYDIDLTIDVAAKRIDVRADIDIDFRGNSHADLYLWRHTQLSRVAVNGQAARYEFAKDIEAPWISPSGRLRIDAGTARGAARITTAYTCRLDSIPEDGFAACDSSLVMLTYYMGWYPIDIDHETSTANIDIHITPGFELTGSGIISRKADSWHMAQPWEGFDYTIIASPDLKQKTVSHNNRKIEVVSLGFPDADADSVAVRSAEIMDYYTRLYRLEPNGRQLRIFLFPAGGGGAYSRRNFIVCCCQRYNEWLYQLLAHEIGHFWWSSAPTDQWEDWLNESFAEYSSLCAIKQHLGSAVYDDYIEAYREWARTACPIRGLNRQANGAFYTFYHKGAVLLYDLQQRIGDKAFFDLMHHLAAKRIGSQHDFEAETSRRLSHDDCLWIERRLNQ
;
A
#
# COMPACT_ATOMS: atom_id res chain seq x y z
N MET A 1 -36.00 -37.50 -36.67
CA MET A 1 -34.59 -37.62 -36.17
C MET A 1 -33.74 -36.37 -36.35
N LYS A 2 -33.83 -35.66 -37.48
CA LYS A 2 -32.97 -34.48 -37.77
C LYS A 2 -33.20 -33.27 -36.83
N THR A 3 -34.39 -33.02 -36.33
CA THR A 3 -34.70 -31.87 -35.46
C THR A 3 -34.16 -32.00 -34.04
N ARG A 4 -34.10 -33.21 -33.47
CA ARG A 4 -33.51 -33.45 -32.13
C ARG A 4 -31.97 -33.35 -32.11
N THR A 5 -31.34 -33.75 -33.22
CA THR A 5 -29.89 -33.67 -33.35
C THR A 5 -29.40 -32.21 -33.45
N ILE A 6 -30.15 -31.35 -34.18
CA ILE A 6 -29.87 -29.93 -34.31
C ILE A 6 -30.06 -29.21 -32.98
N ALA A 7 -31.08 -29.53 -32.19
CA ALA A 7 -31.30 -28.95 -30.85
C ALA A 7 -30.19 -29.32 -29.85
N ILE A 8 -29.67 -30.55 -29.91
CA ILE A 8 -28.57 -31.02 -29.08
C ILE A 8 -27.26 -30.34 -29.50
N ILE A 9 -27.00 -30.14 -30.79
CA ILE A 9 -25.83 -29.44 -31.31
C ILE A 9 -25.88 -27.96 -30.94
N ILE A 10 -27.02 -27.31 -31.02
CA ILE A 10 -27.21 -25.91 -30.60
C ILE A 10 -27.05 -25.80 -29.09
N ALA A 11 -27.55 -26.71 -28.27
CA ALA A 11 -27.36 -26.75 -26.84
C ALA A 11 -25.89 -27.03 -26.45
N LEU A 12 -25.17 -27.91 -27.18
CA LEU A 12 -23.72 -28.14 -26.99
C LEU A 12 -22.89 -26.93 -27.43
N LEU A 13 -23.23 -26.29 -28.55
CA LEU A 13 -22.55 -25.08 -29.00
C LEU A 13 -22.83 -23.90 -28.08
N GLN A 14 -24.00 -23.79 -27.49
CA GLN A 14 -24.30 -22.81 -26.46
C GLN A 14 -23.58 -23.10 -25.16
N THR A 15 -23.38 -24.37 -24.75
CA THR A 15 -22.59 -24.77 -23.58
C THR A 15 -21.09 -24.55 -23.82
N ILE A 16 -20.59 -24.82 -25.03
CA ILE A 16 -19.19 -24.60 -25.37
C ILE A 16 -18.90 -23.09 -25.51
N ALA A 17 -19.76 -22.32 -26.14
CA ALA A 17 -19.67 -20.86 -26.19
C ALA A 17 -19.84 -20.22 -24.80
N ALA A 18 -20.58 -20.86 -23.91
CA ALA A 18 -20.80 -20.48 -22.55
C ALA A 18 -19.56 -20.76 -21.63
N ALA A 19 -18.81 -21.83 -21.94
CA ALA A 19 -17.59 -22.19 -21.22
C ALA A 19 -16.36 -21.36 -21.63
N SER A 20 -16.44 -20.58 -22.71
CA SER A 20 -15.34 -19.75 -23.23
C SER A 20 -15.46 -18.25 -22.92
N GLN A 21 -16.52 -17.82 -22.21
CA GLN A 21 -16.58 -16.42 -21.76
C GLN A 21 -15.61 -16.21 -20.60
N SER A 22 -14.65 -15.31 -20.77
CA SER A 22 -13.76 -14.90 -19.67
C SER A 22 -14.58 -14.28 -18.53
N GLU A 23 -14.06 -14.35 -17.32
CA GLU A 23 -14.64 -13.70 -16.14
C GLU A 23 -14.92 -12.22 -16.37
N ASN A 24 -13.97 -11.50 -16.95
CA ASN A 24 -14.10 -10.10 -17.33
C ASN A 24 -15.27 -9.85 -18.31
N ALA A 25 -15.55 -10.77 -19.24
CA ALA A 25 -16.66 -10.64 -20.16
C ALA A 25 -18.02 -10.83 -19.45
N LEU A 26 -18.11 -11.81 -18.54
CA LEU A 26 -19.33 -12.02 -17.74
C LEU A 26 -19.57 -10.86 -16.77
N TYR A 27 -18.51 -10.36 -16.11
CA TYR A 27 -18.59 -9.17 -15.29
C TYR A 27 -19.05 -7.95 -16.09
N GLY A 28 -18.44 -7.70 -17.25
CA GLY A 28 -18.86 -6.63 -18.16
C GLY A 28 -20.33 -6.72 -18.59
N HIS A 29 -20.82 -7.92 -18.89
CA HIS A 29 -22.24 -8.15 -19.19
C HIS A 29 -23.15 -7.87 -18.01
N ALA A 30 -22.82 -8.38 -16.82
CA ALA A 30 -23.58 -8.12 -15.59
C ALA A 30 -23.68 -6.62 -15.31
N MET A 31 -22.56 -5.89 -15.40
CA MET A 31 -22.53 -4.44 -15.18
C MET A 31 -23.31 -3.64 -16.23
N ASN A 32 -23.33 -4.11 -17.48
CA ASN A 32 -24.16 -3.50 -18.51
C ASN A 32 -25.66 -3.72 -18.24
N PHE A 33 -26.07 -4.93 -17.86
CA PHE A 33 -27.45 -5.23 -17.48
C PHE A 33 -27.89 -4.47 -16.24
N ALA A 34 -27.02 -4.29 -15.24
CA ALA A 34 -27.27 -3.44 -14.08
C ALA A 34 -27.58 -2.00 -14.51
N ARG A 35 -26.77 -1.43 -15.41
CA ARG A 35 -26.97 -0.08 -15.93
C ARG A 35 -28.27 0.07 -16.71
N GLN A 36 -28.68 -0.96 -17.44
CA GLN A 36 -29.91 -0.97 -18.24
C GLN A 36 -31.18 -1.32 -17.42
N GLY A 37 -31.05 -1.70 -16.16
CA GLY A 37 -32.15 -2.14 -15.30
C GLY A 37 -32.71 -3.54 -15.67
N CYS A 38 -31.97 -4.33 -16.47
CA CYS A 38 -32.35 -5.65 -16.93
C CYS A 38 -32.11 -6.72 -15.85
N LYS A 39 -32.97 -6.75 -14.82
CA LYS A 39 -32.79 -7.59 -13.62
C LYS A 39 -32.56 -9.07 -13.90
N ASP A 40 -33.37 -9.68 -14.78
CA ASP A 40 -33.28 -11.13 -15.04
C ASP A 40 -31.96 -11.50 -15.71
N SER A 41 -31.52 -10.71 -16.69
CA SER A 41 -30.24 -10.90 -17.35
C SER A 41 -29.06 -10.62 -16.41
N LEU A 42 -29.18 -9.62 -15.50
CA LEU A 42 -28.20 -9.35 -14.47
C LEU A 42 -28.01 -10.56 -13.57
N PHE A 43 -29.10 -11.04 -12.94
CA PHE A 43 -28.99 -12.14 -11.98
C PHE A 43 -28.61 -13.46 -12.65
N TYR A 44 -28.99 -13.68 -13.90
CA TYR A 44 -28.47 -14.81 -14.69
C TYR A 44 -26.95 -14.73 -14.87
N SER A 45 -26.41 -13.54 -15.18
CA SER A 45 -24.96 -13.34 -15.32
C SER A 45 -24.21 -13.53 -14.01
N LEU A 46 -24.72 -12.97 -12.90
CA LEU A 46 -24.14 -13.13 -11.56
C LEU A 46 -24.16 -14.59 -11.09
N ASP A 47 -25.24 -15.32 -11.37
CA ASP A 47 -25.37 -16.75 -11.05
C ASP A 47 -24.35 -17.59 -11.83
N ARG A 48 -24.13 -17.26 -13.09
CA ARG A 48 -23.08 -17.90 -13.89
C ARG A 48 -21.68 -17.61 -13.37
N MET A 49 -21.39 -16.35 -13.00
CA MET A 49 -20.13 -15.99 -12.39
C MET A 49 -19.89 -16.78 -11.10
N ALA A 50 -20.88 -16.85 -10.23
CA ALA A 50 -20.82 -17.64 -9.01
C ALA A 50 -20.52 -19.12 -9.26
N THR A 51 -21.10 -19.69 -10.32
CA THR A 51 -20.90 -21.10 -10.68
C THR A 51 -19.52 -21.38 -11.28
N LEU A 52 -19.02 -20.49 -12.13
CA LEU A 52 -17.77 -20.73 -12.87
C LEU A 52 -16.52 -20.30 -12.10
N TYR A 53 -16.63 -19.24 -11.32
CA TYR A 53 -15.48 -18.56 -10.71
C TYR A 53 -15.50 -18.51 -9.18
N GLY A 54 -16.67 -18.68 -8.55
CA GLY A 54 -16.81 -18.51 -7.10
C GLY A 54 -15.88 -19.36 -6.22
N ALA A 55 -15.41 -20.52 -6.72
CA ALA A 55 -14.41 -21.34 -6.03
C ALA A 55 -12.96 -20.93 -6.36
N ARG A 56 -12.74 -20.19 -7.45
CA ARG A 56 -11.40 -19.83 -7.96
C ARG A 56 -10.98 -18.43 -7.58
N ASP A 57 -11.97 -17.51 -7.50
CA ASP A 57 -11.74 -16.11 -7.19
C ASP A 57 -12.26 -15.78 -5.79
N ALA A 58 -11.32 -15.55 -4.88
CA ALA A 58 -11.61 -15.19 -3.50
C ALA A 58 -12.18 -13.77 -3.37
N ASP A 59 -11.93 -12.91 -4.35
CA ASP A 59 -12.29 -11.50 -4.32
C ASP A 59 -13.65 -11.23 -4.97
N LEU A 60 -14.18 -12.17 -5.75
CA LEU A 60 -15.39 -11.99 -6.52
C LEU A 60 -16.59 -11.51 -5.68
N LEU A 61 -16.88 -12.13 -4.54
CA LEU A 61 -18.01 -11.70 -3.70
C LEU A 61 -17.79 -10.32 -3.07
N PRO A 62 -16.62 -10.05 -2.43
CA PRO A 62 -16.32 -8.69 -1.94
C PRO A 62 -16.39 -7.62 -3.02
N GLU A 63 -15.83 -7.87 -4.21
CA GLU A 63 -15.89 -6.93 -5.32
C GLU A 63 -17.32 -6.64 -5.78
N LEU A 64 -18.17 -7.67 -5.87
CA LEU A 64 -19.58 -7.48 -6.20
C LEU A 64 -20.35 -6.71 -5.11
N LEU A 65 -20.00 -6.89 -3.84
CA LEU A 65 -20.59 -6.12 -2.72
C LEU A 65 -20.22 -4.63 -2.81
N LEU A 66 -19.00 -4.32 -3.23
CA LEU A 66 -18.50 -2.96 -3.33
C LEU A 66 -18.81 -2.28 -4.65
N GLU A 67 -19.35 -3.00 -5.64
CA GLU A 67 -19.68 -2.45 -6.95
C GLU A 67 -20.91 -1.50 -6.88
N PRO A 68 -20.75 -0.18 -7.08
CA PRO A 68 -21.84 0.78 -6.89
C PRO A 68 -23.06 0.54 -7.80
N ARG A 69 -22.84 -0.06 -8.99
CA ARG A 69 -23.93 -0.37 -9.94
C ARG A 69 -24.82 -1.50 -9.46
N LEU A 70 -24.36 -2.32 -8.51
CA LEU A 70 -25.11 -3.44 -7.94
C LEU A 70 -25.92 -3.06 -6.69
N ARG A 71 -25.57 -1.97 -5.99
CA ARG A 71 -26.30 -1.53 -4.77
C ARG A 71 -27.81 -1.44 -4.91
N PRO A 72 -28.38 -0.92 -6.01
CA PRO A 72 -29.84 -0.89 -6.19
C PRO A 72 -30.49 -2.28 -6.18
N TYR A 73 -29.70 -3.35 -6.33
CA TYR A 73 -30.16 -4.74 -6.40
C TYR A 73 -29.90 -5.54 -5.13
N HIS A 74 -29.21 -4.97 -4.12
CA HIS A 74 -28.92 -5.67 -2.87
C HIS A 74 -30.17 -6.06 -2.07
N SER A 75 -31.29 -5.36 -2.26
CA SER A 75 -32.57 -5.71 -1.65
C SER A 75 -33.38 -6.78 -2.41
N ASP A 76 -32.94 -7.21 -3.59
CA ASP A 76 -33.61 -8.28 -4.37
C ASP A 76 -33.27 -9.65 -3.73
N SER A 77 -34.28 -10.51 -3.57
CA SER A 77 -34.10 -11.83 -2.93
C SER A 77 -33.07 -12.71 -3.65
N ARG A 78 -32.87 -12.53 -4.95
CA ARG A 78 -31.86 -13.25 -5.75
C ARG A 78 -30.44 -12.85 -5.37
N TRP A 79 -30.23 -11.63 -4.86
CA TRP A 79 -28.92 -11.18 -4.38
C TRP A 79 -28.44 -12.05 -3.22
N SER A 80 -29.30 -12.36 -2.26
CA SER A 80 -28.93 -13.28 -1.15
C SER A 80 -28.53 -14.66 -1.69
N GLN A 81 -29.23 -15.18 -2.71
CA GLN A 81 -28.88 -16.47 -3.31
C GLN A 81 -27.52 -16.46 -3.99
N VAL A 82 -27.15 -15.38 -4.70
CA VAL A 82 -25.82 -15.21 -5.31
C VAL A 82 -24.77 -15.19 -4.22
N LYS A 83 -24.95 -14.37 -3.15
CA LYS A 83 -24.02 -14.30 -2.01
C LYS A 83 -23.82 -15.67 -1.36
N ASP A 84 -24.88 -16.38 -1.05
CA ASP A 84 -24.81 -17.69 -0.37
C ASP A 84 -24.07 -18.72 -1.23
N ARG A 85 -24.27 -18.70 -2.56
CA ARG A 85 -23.55 -19.58 -3.48
C ARG A 85 -22.07 -19.29 -3.54
N LEU A 86 -21.69 -18.01 -3.63
CA LEU A 86 -20.28 -17.58 -3.62
C LEU A 86 -19.59 -17.91 -2.32
N ARG A 87 -20.24 -17.67 -1.17
CA ARG A 87 -19.74 -18.05 0.16
C ARG A 87 -19.49 -19.54 0.27
N LYS A 88 -20.45 -20.35 -0.15
CA LYS A 88 -20.34 -21.80 -0.11
C LYS A 88 -19.18 -22.29 -0.97
N ALA A 89 -19.08 -21.84 -2.21
CA ALA A 89 -18.00 -22.21 -3.12
C ALA A 89 -16.62 -21.84 -2.56
N ARG A 90 -16.50 -20.67 -1.95
CA ARG A 90 -15.23 -20.22 -1.31
C ARG A 90 -14.84 -21.07 -0.09
N ILE A 91 -15.79 -21.37 0.79
CA ILE A 91 -15.53 -22.19 1.98
C ILE A 91 -15.09 -23.61 1.58
N GLU A 92 -15.75 -24.18 0.58
CA GLU A 92 -15.40 -25.50 0.04
C GLU A 92 -13.99 -25.48 -0.56
N ALA A 93 -13.67 -24.52 -1.39
CA ALA A 93 -12.34 -24.36 -2.00
C ALA A 93 -11.23 -24.15 -0.93
N ALA A 94 -11.49 -23.35 0.09
CA ALA A 94 -10.52 -23.12 1.18
C ALA A 94 -10.31 -24.38 2.04
N SER A 95 -11.33 -25.24 2.20
CA SER A 95 -11.20 -26.50 2.93
C SER A 95 -10.45 -27.58 2.15
N GLU A 96 -10.57 -27.57 0.81
CA GLU A 96 -9.86 -28.50 -0.08
C GLU A 96 -8.40 -28.13 -0.27
N SER A 97 -8.06 -26.86 -0.19
CA SER A 97 -6.71 -26.33 -0.40
C SER A 97 -6.38 -25.25 0.64
N PRO A 98 -6.19 -25.62 1.92
CA PRO A 98 -5.89 -24.65 2.96
C PRO A 98 -4.54 -23.97 2.68
N ARG A 99 -4.54 -22.62 2.68
CA ARG A 99 -3.29 -21.86 2.56
C ARG A 99 -2.49 -21.99 3.85
N PRO A 100 -1.20 -22.36 3.79
CA PRO A 100 -0.38 -22.39 4.99
C PRO A 100 -0.17 -20.97 5.50
N CYS A 101 -0.49 -20.74 6.77
CA CYS A 101 -0.20 -19.48 7.44
C CYS A 101 1.27 -19.49 7.86
N GLN A 102 2.11 -18.80 7.10
CA GLN A 102 3.53 -18.68 7.42
C GLN A 102 3.69 -17.73 8.60
N THR A 103 4.22 -18.21 9.71
CA THR A 103 4.54 -17.39 10.87
C THR A 103 5.95 -16.82 10.76
N ASP A 104 6.11 -15.61 11.27
CA ASP A 104 7.42 -14.99 11.41
C ASP A 104 8.21 -15.70 12.51
N THR A 105 9.37 -16.25 12.16
CA THR A 105 10.26 -16.93 13.10
C THR A 105 11.51 -16.10 13.41
N ALA A 106 11.68 -14.97 12.75
CA ALA A 106 12.85 -14.13 12.89
C ALA A 106 12.63 -13.07 13.98
N THR A 107 13.37 -13.21 15.09
CA THR A 107 13.60 -12.07 15.97
C THR A 107 14.63 -11.18 15.29
N LYS A 108 14.25 -9.96 14.88
CA LYS A 108 15.22 -8.95 14.42
C LYS A 108 16.25 -8.72 15.51
N LEU A 109 17.52 -8.81 15.16
CA LEU A 109 18.61 -8.52 16.09
C LEU A 109 18.70 -7.01 16.29
N ASP A 110 18.58 -6.55 17.52
CA ASP A 110 18.57 -5.13 17.90
C ASP A 110 19.90 -4.39 17.63
N ASN A 111 20.94 -5.08 17.17
CA ASN A 111 22.29 -4.53 16.99
C ASN A 111 22.76 -4.50 15.53
N THR A 112 21.86 -4.58 14.54
CA THR A 112 22.24 -4.37 13.13
C THR A 112 22.80 -2.96 12.91
N PRO A 113 23.73 -2.75 11.96
CA PRO A 113 24.20 -1.42 11.59
C PRO A 113 23.02 -0.53 11.21
N ILE A 114 23.09 0.75 11.60
CA ILE A 114 22.03 1.73 11.34
C ILE A 114 22.53 2.89 10.51
N VAL A 115 21.84 3.20 9.43
CA VAL A 115 22.10 4.40 8.63
C VAL A 115 21.40 5.61 9.26
N ASN A 116 22.17 6.67 9.52
CA ASN A 116 21.68 7.91 10.11
C ASN A 116 21.31 8.96 9.04
N SER A 117 22.12 9.07 7.99
CA SER A 117 21.86 10.06 6.93
C SER A 117 22.49 9.70 5.60
N TYR A 118 21.94 10.29 4.55
CA TYR A 118 22.44 10.24 3.19
C TYR A 118 22.71 11.65 2.65
N ASP A 119 23.86 11.84 2.00
CA ASP A 119 24.13 12.92 1.07
C ASP A 119 24.32 12.30 -0.32
N ILE A 120 23.38 12.55 -1.23
CA ILE A 120 23.32 11.91 -2.55
C ILE A 120 23.47 12.93 -3.67
N ASP A 121 24.33 12.63 -4.62
CA ASP A 121 24.43 13.31 -5.91
C ASP A 121 23.91 12.35 -6.99
N LEU A 122 22.80 12.72 -7.62
CA LEU A 122 22.04 11.89 -8.55
C LEU A 122 21.98 12.57 -9.93
N THR A 123 22.49 11.90 -10.95
CA THR A 123 22.30 12.29 -12.36
C THR A 123 21.36 11.31 -13.04
N ILE A 124 20.31 11.84 -13.69
CA ILE A 124 19.30 11.06 -14.42
C ILE A 124 19.42 11.32 -15.90
N ASP A 125 19.87 10.33 -16.65
CA ASP A 125 19.89 10.33 -18.10
C ASP A 125 18.64 9.59 -18.62
N VAL A 126 17.60 10.35 -18.91
CA VAL A 126 16.31 9.83 -19.36
C VAL A 126 16.43 9.11 -20.70
N ALA A 127 17.22 9.62 -21.62
CA ALA A 127 17.39 9.06 -22.97
C ALA A 127 18.12 7.69 -22.91
N ALA A 128 19.14 7.59 -22.05
CA ALA A 128 19.88 6.35 -21.84
C ALA A 128 19.20 5.39 -20.85
N LYS A 129 18.07 5.80 -20.24
CA LYS A 129 17.40 5.07 -19.13
C LYS A 129 18.42 4.65 -18.07
N ARG A 130 19.14 5.60 -17.54
CA ARG A 130 20.25 5.37 -16.61
C ARG A 130 20.29 6.43 -15.53
N ILE A 131 20.67 6.01 -14.34
CA ILE A 131 21.10 6.92 -13.27
C ILE A 131 22.58 6.69 -12.94
N ASP A 132 23.28 7.77 -12.64
CA ASP A 132 24.61 7.77 -12.05
C ASP A 132 24.47 8.35 -10.65
N VAL A 133 24.92 7.63 -9.64
CA VAL A 133 24.71 7.98 -8.22
C VAL A 133 26.04 7.97 -7.49
N ARG A 134 26.28 9.03 -6.70
CA ARG A 134 27.24 9.03 -5.62
C ARG A 134 26.48 9.24 -4.31
N ALA A 135 26.65 8.34 -3.35
CA ALA A 135 26.06 8.44 -2.03
C ALA A 135 27.16 8.43 -0.95
N ASP A 136 27.18 9.45 -0.13
CA ASP A 136 27.92 9.51 1.12
C ASP A 136 26.93 9.22 2.25
N ILE A 137 27.18 8.17 3.06
CA ILE A 137 26.24 7.55 3.99
C ILE A 137 26.86 7.59 5.39
N ASP A 138 26.26 8.30 6.32
CA ASP A 138 26.64 8.24 7.71
C ASP A 138 25.96 7.04 8.38
N ILE A 139 26.76 6.11 8.89
CA ILE A 139 26.32 4.84 9.46
C ILE A 139 26.95 4.59 10.83
N ASP A 140 26.23 3.95 11.74
CA ASP A 140 26.81 3.34 12.93
C ASP A 140 26.85 1.81 12.75
N PHE A 141 28.02 1.23 12.75
CA PHE A 141 28.21 -0.22 12.64
C PHE A 141 27.81 -1.00 13.90
N ARG A 142 27.57 -0.34 15.03
CA ARG A 142 27.13 -0.97 16.29
C ARG A 142 27.94 -2.19 16.71
N GLY A 143 29.27 -2.17 16.48
CA GLY A 143 30.19 -3.27 16.76
C GLY A 143 30.32 -4.30 15.65
N ASN A 144 29.48 -4.23 14.59
CA ASN A 144 29.50 -5.19 13.49
C ASN A 144 30.71 -5.00 12.59
N SER A 145 31.15 -6.09 11.93
CA SER A 145 32.27 -6.11 10.99
C SER A 145 31.86 -5.76 9.57
N HIS A 146 30.58 -5.71 9.29
CA HIS A 146 30.01 -5.39 7.97
C HIS A 146 28.61 -4.75 8.11
N ALA A 147 28.15 -4.10 7.04
CA ALA A 147 26.78 -3.65 6.85
C ALA A 147 26.22 -4.21 5.55
N ASP A 148 24.95 -4.57 5.55
CA ASP A 148 24.19 -4.97 4.37
C ASP A 148 23.26 -3.82 3.97
N LEU A 149 23.37 -3.35 2.72
CA LEU A 149 22.50 -2.37 2.11
C LEU A 149 21.91 -2.96 0.83
N TYR A 150 20.72 -2.51 0.43
CA TYR A 150 20.02 -3.08 -0.70
C TYR A 150 19.90 -2.08 -1.86
N LEU A 151 20.11 -2.58 -3.08
CA LEU A 151 20.11 -1.81 -4.31
C LEU A 151 19.36 -2.55 -5.40
N TRP A 152 18.99 -1.84 -6.46
CA TRP A 152 18.52 -2.45 -7.69
C TRP A 152 19.54 -3.43 -8.26
N ARG A 153 19.10 -4.62 -8.66
CA ARG A 153 20.00 -5.71 -9.11
C ARG A 153 20.88 -5.36 -10.32
N HIS A 154 20.46 -4.40 -11.15
CA HIS A 154 21.23 -3.96 -12.33
C HIS A 154 22.21 -2.83 -12.02
N THR A 155 22.56 -2.64 -10.77
CA THR A 155 23.57 -1.70 -10.30
C THR A 155 24.97 -2.19 -10.65
N GLN A 156 25.81 -1.27 -11.15
CA GLN A 156 27.23 -1.47 -11.43
C GLN A 156 28.06 -0.54 -10.54
N LEU A 157 28.62 -1.10 -9.48
CA LEU A 157 29.45 -0.35 -8.52
C LEU A 157 30.81 0.00 -9.13
N SER A 158 31.19 1.26 -9.05
CA SER A 158 32.52 1.77 -9.44
C SER A 158 33.38 2.13 -8.25
N ARG A 159 32.78 2.40 -7.08
CA ARG A 159 33.48 2.73 -5.85
C ARG A 159 32.70 2.28 -4.63
N VAL A 160 33.41 1.69 -3.65
CA VAL A 160 32.93 1.50 -2.29
C VAL A 160 34.10 1.82 -1.35
N ALA A 161 33.87 2.71 -0.40
CA ALA A 161 34.89 3.13 0.57
C ALA A 161 34.27 3.30 1.96
N VAL A 162 35.07 3.08 3.02
CA VAL A 162 34.72 3.36 4.41
C VAL A 162 35.77 4.33 4.96
N ASN A 163 35.34 5.47 5.51
CA ASN A 163 36.18 6.55 6.01
C ASN A 163 37.23 6.98 4.96
N GLY A 164 36.84 7.05 3.69
CA GLY A 164 37.66 7.47 2.56
C GLY A 164 38.65 6.41 2.04
N GLN A 165 38.77 5.25 2.68
CA GLN A 165 39.63 4.15 2.24
C GLN A 165 38.79 3.11 1.48
N ALA A 166 39.33 2.56 0.36
CA ALA A 166 38.67 1.53 -0.41
C ALA A 166 38.32 0.34 0.49
N ALA A 167 37.04 -0.04 0.48
CA ALA A 167 36.51 -1.14 1.27
C ALA A 167 36.34 -2.41 0.42
N ARG A 168 36.49 -3.57 1.07
CA ARG A 168 36.04 -4.83 0.48
C ARG A 168 34.53 -4.87 0.50
N TYR A 169 33.93 -5.39 -0.56
CA TYR A 169 32.49 -5.55 -0.64
C TYR A 169 32.11 -6.78 -1.49
N GLU A 170 30.92 -7.25 -1.25
CA GLU A 170 30.24 -8.25 -2.07
C GLU A 170 28.91 -7.68 -2.56
N PHE A 171 28.60 -7.83 -3.83
CA PHE A 171 27.29 -7.48 -4.37
C PHE A 171 26.61 -8.75 -4.92
N ALA A 172 25.73 -9.33 -4.12
CA ALA A 172 24.93 -10.50 -4.48
C ALA A 172 23.64 -10.03 -5.14
N LYS A 173 23.38 -10.51 -6.36
CA LYS A 173 22.19 -10.20 -7.16
C LYS A 173 21.07 -11.20 -6.89
N ASP A 174 19.84 -10.80 -7.22
CA ASP A 174 18.65 -11.65 -7.13
C ASP A 174 18.40 -12.17 -5.71
N ILE A 175 18.60 -11.29 -4.73
CA ILE A 175 18.27 -11.52 -3.33
C ILE A 175 16.85 -11.05 -3.07
N GLU A 176 16.06 -11.88 -2.39
CA GLU A 176 14.77 -11.44 -1.88
C GLU A 176 14.98 -10.42 -0.75
N ALA A 177 14.38 -9.25 -0.91
CA ALA A 177 14.35 -8.23 0.11
C ALA A 177 12.90 -7.73 0.26
N PRO A 178 12.44 -7.42 1.47
CA PRO A 178 11.11 -6.87 1.68
C PRO A 178 10.89 -5.63 0.80
N TRP A 179 9.79 -5.62 0.05
CA TRP A 179 9.32 -4.51 -0.79
C TRP A 179 10.21 -4.10 -1.96
N ILE A 180 11.46 -4.61 -2.06
CA ILE A 180 12.40 -4.28 -3.13
C ILE A 180 12.60 -5.54 -3.99
N SER A 181 12.02 -5.57 -5.18
CA SER A 181 12.15 -6.73 -6.05
C SER A 181 12.19 -6.32 -7.53
N PRO A 182 13.13 -6.86 -8.29
CA PRO A 182 14.28 -7.69 -7.87
C PRO A 182 15.42 -6.85 -7.28
N SER A 183 16.03 -7.30 -6.19
CA SER A 183 17.06 -6.57 -5.46
C SER A 183 18.45 -7.22 -5.55
N GLY A 184 19.46 -6.44 -5.17
CA GLY A 184 20.82 -6.90 -4.91
C GLY A 184 21.24 -6.47 -3.51
N ARG A 185 21.92 -7.34 -2.77
CA ARG A 185 22.49 -7.04 -1.46
C ARG A 185 23.95 -6.62 -1.60
N LEU A 186 24.24 -5.40 -1.16
CA LEU A 186 25.60 -4.87 -1.06
C LEU A 186 26.07 -5.05 0.38
N ARG A 187 26.96 -6.05 0.60
CA ARG A 187 27.65 -6.25 1.88
C ARG A 187 28.98 -5.52 1.86
N ILE A 188 29.19 -4.60 2.81
CA ILE A 188 30.36 -3.74 2.92
C ILE A 188 31.14 -4.09 4.18
N ASP A 189 32.43 -4.44 4.03
CA ASP A 189 33.33 -4.66 5.15
C ASP A 189 33.65 -3.33 5.84
N ALA A 190 33.43 -3.28 7.15
CA ALA A 190 33.68 -2.11 7.98
C ALA A 190 35.18 -1.79 8.14
N GLY A 191 36.09 -2.68 7.76
CA GLY A 191 37.51 -2.57 8.04
C GLY A 191 37.75 -2.55 9.54
N THR A 192 38.32 -1.45 10.03
CA THR A 192 38.56 -1.20 11.48
C THR A 192 37.42 -0.46 12.18
N ALA A 193 36.44 0.06 11.43
CA ALA A 193 35.32 0.77 12.02
C ALA A 193 34.39 -0.22 12.77
N ARG A 194 33.92 0.21 13.97
CA ARG A 194 32.96 -0.57 14.77
C ARG A 194 31.80 0.28 15.30
N GLY A 195 31.90 1.59 15.20
CA GLY A 195 30.86 2.57 15.54
C GLY A 195 30.58 3.47 14.37
N ALA A 196 30.39 4.77 14.61
CA ALA A 196 30.12 5.77 13.59
C ALA A 196 31.21 5.81 12.50
N ALA A 197 30.80 5.79 11.25
CA ALA A 197 31.63 5.81 10.06
C ALA A 197 30.91 6.45 8.89
N ARG A 198 31.65 6.79 7.83
CA ARG A 198 31.09 7.25 6.55
C ARG A 198 31.40 6.24 5.46
N ILE A 199 30.35 5.70 4.86
CA ILE A 199 30.45 4.89 3.63
C ILE A 199 30.29 5.84 2.44
N THR A 200 31.13 5.70 1.42
CA THR A 200 30.97 6.35 0.12
C THR A 200 30.76 5.27 -0.92
N THR A 201 29.66 5.34 -1.68
CA THR A 201 29.41 4.51 -2.85
C THR A 201 29.31 5.36 -4.11
N ALA A 202 29.77 4.83 -5.23
CA ALA A 202 29.48 5.39 -6.56
C ALA A 202 29.13 4.26 -7.50
N TYR A 203 28.10 4.45 -8.31
CA TYR A 203 27.57 3.42 -9.20
C TYR A 203 26.71 4.00 -10.31
N THR A 204 26.53 3.17 -11.33
CA THR A 204 25.57 3.39 -12.41
C THR A 204 24.46 2.33 -12.31
N CYS A 205 23.24 2.73 -12.52
CA CYS A 205 22.10 1.83 -12.53
C CYS A 205 21.32 1.96 -13.84
N ARG A 206 21.05 0.84 -14.52
CA ARG A 206 20.22 0.80 -15.72
C ARG A 206 18.75 0.60 -15.35
N LEU A 207 17.89 1.39 -16.01
CA LEU A 207 16.45 1.47 -15.75
C LEU A 207 15.62 0.94 -16.93
N ASP A 208 16.21 0.19 -17.84
CA ASP A 208 15.57 -0.35 -19.05
C ASP A 208 14.76 -1.64 -18.81
N SER A 209 14.81 -2.19 -17.60
CA SER A 209 14.09 -3.40 -17.19
C SER A 209 13.33 -3.25 -15.87
N ILE A 210 12.83 -2.04 -15.62
CA ILE A 210 11.98 -1.76 -14.43
C ILE A 210 10.70 -2.57 -14.55
N PRO A 211 10.23 -3.25 -13.48
CA PRO A 211 8.93 -3.91 -13.45
C PRO A 211 7.79 -2.92 -13.71
N GLU A 212 6.77 -3.37 -14.43
CA GLU A 212 5.55 -2.58 -14.67
C GLU A 212 4.57 -2.66 -13.48
N ASP A 213 5.08 -2.62 -12.25
CA ASP A 213 4.26 -2.70 -11.03
C ASP A 213 3.61 -1.38 -10.61
N GLY A 214 3.86 -0.31 -11.36
CA GLY A 214 3.22 0.99 -11.17
C GLY A 214 3.97 1.97 -10.28
N PHE A 215 5.03 1.57 -9.57
CA PHE A 215 5.78 2.47 -8.66
C PHE A 215 7.21 2.74 -9.07
N ALA A 216 7.56 2.46 -10.31
CA ALA A 216 8.83 2.85 -10.91
C ALA A 216 8.64 3.14 -12.39
N ALA A 217 9.32 4.14 -12.93
CA ALA A 217 9.29 4.51 -14.35
C ALA A 217 10.55 5.26 -14.76
N CYS A 218 10.96 5.11 -16.02
CA CYS A 218 11.98 5.96 -16.62
C CYS A 218 11.76 6.06 -18.13
N ASP A 219 11.03 7.07 -18.55
CA ASP A 219 10.86 7.42 -19.96
C ASP A 219 10.74 8.93 -20.15
N SER A 220 10.51 9.38 -21.37
CA SER A 220 10.42 10.81 -21.69
C SER A 220 9.22 11.53 -21.08
N SER A 221 8.23 10.80 -20.59
CA SER A 221 7.01 11.35 -19.96
C SER A 221 7.05 11.32 -18.44
N LEU A 222 7.72 10.32 -17.86
CA LEU A 222 7.76 10.11 -16.41
C LEU A 222 9.06 9.46 -15.97
N VAL A 223 9.72 10.06 -14.99
CA VAL A 223 10.72 9.41 -14.15
C VAL A 223 10.14 9.25 -12.75
N MET A 224 10.14 8.03 -12.24
CA MET A 224 9.69 7.72 -10.88
C MET A 224 10.71 6.76 -10.25
N LEU A 225 11.45 7.27 -9.27
CA LEU A 225 12.43 6.55 -8.48
C LEU A 225 11.89 6.44 -7.06
N THR A 226 11.51 5.24 -6.65
CA THR A 226 10.92 4.97 -5.33
C THR A 226 11.73 3.95 -4.55
N TYR A 227 11.39 3.77 -3.28
CA TYR A 227 11.92 2.70 -2.42
C TYR A 227 11.80 1.33 -3.08
N TYR A 228 10.66 1.02 -3.71
CA TYR A 228 10.38 -0.27 -4.31
C TYR A 228 11.36 -0.66 -5.43
N MET A 229 12.03 0.33 -6.00
CA MET A 229 13.06 0.10 -7.03
C MET A 229 14.47 -0.05 -6.46
N GLY A 230 14.75 0.40 -5.24
CA GLY A 230 16.10 0.32 -4.67
C GLY A 230 17.13 1.17 -5.41
N TRP A 231 16.80 2.41 -5.79
CA TRP A 231 17.67 3.28 -6.57
C TRP A 231 18.85 3.87 -5.77
N TYR A 232 18.78 3.87 -4.44
CA TYR A 232 19.83 4.26 -3.49
C TYR A 232 20.16 3.09 -2.56
N PRO A 233 21.32 3.08 -1.83
CA PRO A 233 21.66 1.98 -0.92
C PRO A 233 20.77 1.98 0.32
N ILE A 234 19.77 1.09 0.36
CA ILE A 234 18.69 1.08 1.34
C ILE A 234 19.12 0.25 2.57
N ASP A 235 18.99 0.83 3.76
CA ASP A 235 18.90 0.11 5.02
C ASP A 235 17.45 -0.36 5.20
N ILE A 236 17.20 -1.65 5.03
CA ILE A 236 15.84 -2.22 5.16
C ILE A 236 15.49 -2.55 6.61
N ASP A 237 16.45 -2.48 7.52
CA ASP A 237 16.25 -2.81 8.93
C ASP A 237 15.79 -1.62 9.75
N HIS A 238 16.06 -0.38 9.29
CA HIS A 238 15.76 0.84 10.01
C HIS A 238 15.13 1.91 9.10
N GLU A 239 14.10 2.57 9.60
CA GLU A 239 13.36 3.61 8.91
C GLU A 239 13.65 5.01 9.49
N THR A 240 14.89 5.26 9.91
CA THR A 240 15.28 6.41 10.77
C THR A 240 16.28 7.38 10.14
N SER A 241 16.57 7.24 8.84
CA SER A 241 17.56 8.09 8.19
C SER A 241 17.00 9.43 7.69
N THR A 242 17.86 10.43 7.56
CA THR A 242 17.59 11.71 6.89
C THR A 242 18.31 11.74 5.53
N ALA A 243 17.93 12.66 4.62
CA ALA A 243 18.62 12.78 3.32
C ALA A 243 18.69 14.20 2.80
N ASN A 244 19.82 14.48 2.10
CA ASN A 244 19.99 15.58 1.18
C ASN A 244 20.35 15.00 -0.19
N ILE A 245 19.63 15.41 -1.24
CA ILE A 245 19.81 14.85 -2.58
C ILE A 245 19.89 15.99 -3.57
N ASP A 246 21.03 16.13 -4.23
CA ASP A 246 21.20 16.99 -5.40
C ASP A 246 20.88 16.20 -6.65
N ILE A 247 19.99 16.72 -7.50
CA ILE A 247 19.39 15.99 -8.61
C ILE A 247 19.64 16.74 -9.92
N HIS A 248 20.34 16.09 -10.83
CA HIS A 248 20.62 16.53 -12.18
C HIS A 248 19.77 15.72 -13.16
N ILE A 249 18.90 16.38 -13.91
CA ILE A 249 18.03 15.76 -14.91
C ILE A 249 17.96 16.62 -16.16
N THR A 250 17.63 16.01 -17.28
CA THR A 250 17.43 16.69 -18.56
C THR A 250 16.55 17.97 -18.39
N PRO A 251 16.94 19.13 -18.97
CA PRO A 251 16.15 20.33 -18.89
C PRO A 251 14.71 20.15 -19.37
N GLY A 252 13.77 20.85 -18.72
CA GLY A 252 12.34 20.80 -19.04
C GLY A 252 11.52 19.86 -18.15
N PHE A 253 12.18 19.05 -17.30
CA PHE A 253 11.48 18.27 -16.29
C PHE A 253 11.20 19.10 -15.03
N GLU A 254 9.97 19.09 -14.57
CA GLU A 254 9.55 19.56 -13.23
C GLU A 254 9.61 18.37 -12.25
N LEU A 255 9.84 18.66 -10.96
CA LEU A 255 10.12 17.64 -9.97
C LEU A 255 9.20 17.75 -8.75
N THR A 256 8.76 16.59 -8.26
CA THR A 256 8.07 16.41 -6.98
C THR A 256 8.64 15.19 -6.25
N GLY A 257 8.29 14.98 -4.97
CA GLY A 257 8.78 13.86 -4.20
C GLY A 257 8.45 13.95 -2.72
N SER A 258 8.99 12.99 -1.95
CA SER A 258 8.68 12.84 -0.52
C SER A 258 9.30 13.90 0.38
N GLY A 259 10.36 14.60 -0.07
CA GLY A 259 11.05 15.65 0.67
C GLY A 259 10.60 17.07 0.33
N ILE A 260 11.34 18.03 0.87
CA ILE A 260 11.25 19.45 0.51
C ILE A 260 12.02 19.67 -0.78
N ILE A 261 11.30 19.98 -1.85
CA ILE A 261 11.88 20.20 -3.17
C ILE A 261 12.18 21.67 -3.37
N SER A 262 13.37 21.98 -3.89
CA SER A 262 13.77 23.30 -4.32
C SER A 262 14.55 23.24 -5.63
N ARG A 263 14.36 24.25 -6.49
CA ARG A 263 15.09 24.37 -7.75
C ARG A 263 16.35 25.21 -7.52
N LYS A 264 17.48 24.72 -7.99
CA LYS A 264 18.74 25.45 -8.17
C LYS A 264 18.84 25.91 -9.63
N ALA A 265 19.86 26.67 -10.02
CA ALA A 265 19.98 27.19 -11.37
C ALA A 265 19.82 26.14 -12.46
N ASP A 266 20.59 25.03 -12.39
CA ASP A 266 20.62 23.99 -13.40
C ASP A 266 20.34 22.58 -12.81
N SER A 267 19.83 22.51 -11.58
CA SER A 267 19.57 21.26 -10.88
C SER A 267 18.41 21.41 -9.91
N TRP A 268 18.05 20.33 -9.26
CA TRP A 268 17.08 20.28 -8.17
C TRP A 268 17.75 19.84 -6.89
N HIS A 269 17.16 20.19 -5.77
CA HIS A 269 17.56 19.71 -4.46
C HIS A 269 16.33 19.21 -3.71
N MET A 270 16.45 18.01 -3.13
CA MET A 270 15.47 17.46 -2.21
C MET A 270 16.10 17.27 -0.84
N ALA A 271 15.51 17.89 0.17
CA ALA A 271 15.89 17.70 1.56
C ALA A 271 14.81 16.94 2.31
N GLN A 272 15.18 15.88 3.01
CA GLN A 272 14.32 15.20 3.97
C GLN A 272 14.97 15.27 5.36
N PRO A 273 14.73 16.37 6.10
CA PRO A 273 15.37 16.61 7.41
C PRO A 273 14.68 15.87 8.57
N TRP A 274 13.71 15.02 8.27
CA TRP A 274 13.05 14.15 9.23
C TRP A 274 13.40 12.70 8.97
N GLU A 275 13.35 11.89 9.99
CA GLU A 275 13.55 10.45 9.91
C GLU A 275 12.54 9.79 8.95
N GLY A 276 13.03 8.87 8.14
CA GLY A 276 12.27 8.11 7.16
C GLY A 276 13.18 7.20 6.34
N PHE A 277 12.61 6.50 5.38
CA PHE A 277 13.33 5.49 4.60
C PHE A 277 13.07 5.58 3.09
N ASP A 278 12.07 6.29 2.64
CA ASP A 278 11.72 6.38 1.22
C ASP A 278 11.99 7.79 0.68
N TYR A 279 12.97 7.87 -0.21
CA TYR A 279 13.34 9.10 -0.91
C TYR A 279 12.78 9.06 -2.31
N THR A 280 11.45 9.17 -2.42
CA THR A 280 10.76 9.18 -3.70
C THR A 280 11.06 10.45 -4.49
N ILE A 281 11.51 10.28 -5.72
CA ILE A 281 11.75 11.33 -6.72
C ILE A 281 10.84 11.06 -7.93
N ILE A 282 10.05 12.04 -8.30
CA ILE A 282 9.17 12.00 -9.46
C ILE A 282 9.46 13.22 -10.31
N ALA A 283 9.70 13.01 -11.60
CA ALA A 283 9.93 14.09 -12.52
C ALA A 283 9.18 13.86 -13.85
N SER A 284 8.62 14.91 -14.42
CA SER A 284 7.95 14.89 -15.73
C SER A 284 7.92 16.29 -16.33
N PRO A 285 7.94 16.44 -17.66
CA PRO A 285 7.73 17.73 -18.33
C PRO A 285 6.26 18.22 -18.19
N ASP A 286 5.32 17.34 -17.89
CA ASP A 286 3.88 17.61 -17.95
C ASP A 286 3.20 17.55 -16.56
N LEU A 287 3.97 17.73 -15.47
CA LEU A 287 3.39 17.82 -14.13
C LEU A 287 2.45 19.01 -14.00
N LYS A 288 1.25 18.72 -13.55
CA LYS A 288 0.29 19.75 -13.14
C LYS A 288 0.26 19.83 -11.62
N GLN A 289 0.29 21.03 -11.08
CA GLN A 289 0.26 21.24 -9.65
C GLN A 289 -0.91 22.13 -9.26
N LYS A 290 -1.64 21.71 -8.23
CA LYS A 290 -2.71 22.45 -7.60
C LYS A 290 -2.53 22.48 -6.09
N THR A 291 -2.77 23.63 -5.49
CA THR A 291 -2.70 23.82 -4.04
C THR A 291 -4.04 24.30 -3.52
N VAL A 292 -4.55 23.65 -2.49
CA VAL A 292 -5.72 24.06 -1.71
C VAL A 292 -5.30 24.35 -0.28
N SER A 293 -5.72 25.51 0.23
CA SER A 293 -5.55 25.85 1.65
C SER A 293 -6.88 25.64 2.37
N HIS A 294 -6.86 24.82 3.44
CA HIS A 294 -8.03 24.50 4.22
C HIS A 294 -7.67 24.36 5.72
N ASN A 295 -8.31 25.15 6.60
CA ASN A 295 -8.07 25.11 8.04
C ASN A 295 -6.59 25.11 8.47
N ASN A 296 -5.80 26.05 7.93
CA ASN A 296 -4.34 26.16 8.12
C ASN A 296 -3.53 24.94 7.62
N ARG A 297 -4.12 24.09 6.80
CA ARG A 297 -3.43 22.99 6.09
C ARG A 297 -3.24 23.32 4.64
N LYS A 298 -2.12 22.91 4.09
CA LYS A 298 -1.82 22.99 2.66
C LYS A 298 -1.93 21.60 2.05
N ILE A 299 -2.90 21.41 1.16
CA ILE A 299 -3.02 20.20 0.35
C ILE A 299 -2.50 20.53 -1.05
N GLU A 300 -1.47 19.85 -1.46
CA GLU A 300 -0.84 20.01 -2.77
C GLU A 300 -1.09 18.74 -3.59
N VAL A 301 -1.83 18.85 -4.66
CA VAL A 301 -2.06 17.74 -5.61
C VAL A 301 -1.17 17.99 -6.82
N VAL A 302 -0.27 17.07 -7.09
CA VAL A 302 0.56 17.03 -8.30
C VAL A 302 0.02 15.88 -9.15
N SER A 303 -0.23 16.12 -10.42
CA SER A 303 -0.84 15.12 -11.28
C SER A 303 -0.17 15.02 -12.64
N LEU A 304 -0.13 13.82 -13.20
CA LEU A 304 0.28 13.53 -14.56
C LEU A 304 -0.84 12.78 -15.28
N GLY A 305 -1.36 13.35 -16.38
CA GLY A 305 -2.41 12.70 -17.17
C GLY A 305 -3.75 12.49 -16.45
N PHE A 306 -3.96 13.14 -15.30
CA PHE A 306 -5.16 13.03 -14.49
C PHE A 306 -6.13 14.18 -14.77
N PRO A 307 -7.46 13.97 -14.85
CA PRO A 307 -8.42 15.04 -15.12
C PRO A 307 -8.42 16.12 -14.05
N ASP A 308 -8.41 17.39 -14.43
CA ASP A 308 -8.30 18.53 -13.51
C ASP A 308 -9.45 18.58 -12.48
N ALA A 309 -10.69 18.25 -12.88
CA ALA A 309 -11.85 18.19 -11.97
C ALA A 309 -11.74 17.07 -10.95
N ASP A 310 -11.11 15.96 -11.33
CA ASP A 310 -10.87 14.82 -10.44
C ASP A 310 -9.75 15.19 -9.45
N ALA A 311 -8.69 15.88 -9.89
CA ALA A 311 -7.64 16.41 -9.00
C ALA A 311 -8.20 17.42 -7.99
N ASP A 312 -9.16 18.25 -8.39
CA ASP A 312 -9.89 19.15 -7.49
C ASP A 312 -10.64 18.37 -6.41
N SER A 313 -11.32 17.30 -6.82
CA SER A 313 -12.03 16.42 -5.90
C SER A 313 -11.08 15.78 -4.90
N VAL A 314 -9.92 15.27 -5.35
CA VAL A 314 -8.90 14.71 -4.48
C VAL A 314 -8.42 15.74 -3.45
N ALA A 315 -8.12 16.96 -3.87
CA ALA A 315 -7.64 18.01 -2.95
C ALA A 315 -8.67 18.33 -1.86
N VAL A 316 -9.93 18.54 -2.25
CA VAL A 316 -11.02 18.89 -1.32
C VAL A 316 -11.29 17.72 -0.36
N ARG A 317 -11.43 16.50 -0.89
CA ARG A 317 -11.74 15.33 -0.06
C ARG A 317 -10.61 14.97 0.90
N SER A 318 -9.36 15.11 0.49
CA SER A 318 -8.22 14.89 1.38
C SER A 318 -8.21 15.87 2.56
N ALA A 319 -8.55 17.15 2.30
CA ALA A 319 -8.69 18.13 3.37
C ALA A 319 -9.83 17.78 4.35
N GLU A 320 -10.97 17.36 3.83
CA GLU A 320 -12.13 16.92 4.64
C GLU A 320 -11.82 15.67 5.47
N ILE A 321 -11.09 14.69 4.92
CA ILE A 321 -10.64 13.48 5.61
C ILE A 321 -9.70 13.86 6.76
N MET A 322 -8.70 14.71 6.51
CA MET A 322 -7.78 15.16 7.55
C MET A 322 -8.52 15.88 8.70
N ASP A 323 -9.48 16.73 8.39
CA ASP A 323 -10.30 17.41 9.39
C ASP A 323 -11.18 16.43 10.17
N TYR A 324 -11.74 15.45 9.48
CA TYR A 324 -12.54 14.41 10.10
C TYR A 324 -11.71 13.59 11.10
N TYR A 325 -10.52 13.11 10.70
CA TYR A 325 -9.66 12.33 11.59
C TYR A 325 -9.10 13.14 12.74
N THR A 326 -8.79 14.43 12.53
CA THR A 326 -8.40 15.34 13.62
C THR A 326 -9.50 15.44 14.69
N ARG A 327 -10.77 15.55 14.27
CA ARG A 327 -11.91 15.55 15.22
C ARG A 327 -12.11 14.16 15.84
N LEU A 328 -12.03 13.09 15.05
CA LEU A 328 -12.26 11.72 15.48
C LEU A 328 -11.28 11.31 16.57
N TYR A 329 -9.99 11.57 16.32
CA TYR A 329 -8.90 11.22 17.25
C TYR A 329 -8.55 12.33 18.22
N ARG A 330 -9.16 13.52 18.10
CA ARG A 330 -8.85 14.71 18.94
C ARG A 330 -7.34 14.98 19.00
N LEU A 331 -6.65 14.78 17.89
CA LEU A 331 -5.21 14.86 17.76
C LEU A 331 -4.84 15.39 16.37
N GLU A 332 -3.98 16.41 16.33
CA GLU A 332 -3.43 16.88 15.05
C GLU A 332 -2.45 15.85 14.48
N PRO A 333 -2.42 15.67 13.15
CA PRO A 333 -1.43 14.81 12.50
C PRO A 333 -0.03 15.41 12.60
N ASN A 334 0.98 14.58 12.44
CA ASN A 334 2.35 15.04 12.28
C ASN A 334 2.54 15.77 10.95
N GLY A 335 2.41 17.11 10.97
CA GLY A 335 2.57 17.96 9.79
C GLY A 335 1.24 18.57 9.30
N ARG A 336 1.36 19.80 8.75
CA ARG A 336 0.22 20.56 8.23
C ARG A 336 0.19 20.62 6.71
N GLN A 337 1.11 19.92 6.06
CA GLN A 337 1.20 19.88 4.60
C GLN A 337 1.03 18.44 4.16
N LEU A 338 0.20 18.24 3.14
CA LEU A 338 0.03 16.99 2.45
C LEU A 338 0.27 17.23 0.97
N ARG A 339 1.15 16.44 0.39
CA ARG A 339 1.34 16.38 -1.06
C ARG A 339 0.86 15.03 -1.57
N ILE A 340 0.10 15.04 -2.66
CA ILE A 340 -0.43 13.84 -3.29
C ILE A 340 0.01 13.84 -4.74
N PHE A 341 0.65 12.78 -5.19
CA PHE A 341 0.96 12.55 -6.59
C PHE A 341 -0.04 11.57 -7.20
N LEU A 342 -0.67 11.97 -8.30
CA LEU A 342 -1.68 11.20 -9.04
C LEU A 342 -1.18 10.91 -10.44
N PHE A 343 -1.20 9.64 -10.84
CA PHE A 343 -0.87 9.26 -12.21
C PHE A 343 -1.68 8.03 -12.66
N PRO A 344 -2.04 7.92 -13.96
CA PRO A 344 -2.80 6.80 -14.48
C PRO A 344 -1.84 5.62 -14.77
N ALA A 345 -1.98 4.53 -14.04
CA ALA A 345 -1.33 3.27 -14.37
C ALA A 345 -2.29 2.08 -14.21
N GLY A 346 -1.92 0.93 -14.74
CA GLY A 346 -2.84 -0.21 -14.90
C GLY A 346 -3.14 -1.02 -13.65
N GLY A 347 -2.30 -0.95 -12.60
CA GLY A 347 -2.40 -1.84 -11.43
C GLY A 347 -3.30 -1.33 -10.31
N GLY A 348 -3.50 -0.03 -10.22
CA GLY A 348 -4.12 0.59 -9.06
C GLY A 348 -3.27 0.43 -7.79
N GLY A 349 -3.39 1.34 -6.85
CA GLY A 349 -2.70 1.30 -5.56
C GLY A 349 -2.22 2.66 -5.09
N ALA A 350 -1.80 2.71 -3.83
CA ALA A 350 -1.19 3.90 -3.24
C ALA A 350 -0.19 3.51 -2.16
N TYR A 351 0.60 4.48 -1.74
CA TYR A 351 1.36 4.39 -0.51
C TYR A 351 1.55 5.77 0.12
N SER A 352 1.72 5.81 1.42
CA SER A 352 1.93 7.02 2.20
C SER A 352 3.34 7.06 2.78
N ARG A 353 3.93 8.26 2.81
CA ARG A 353 5.20 8.55 3.48
C ARG A 353 5.07 9.88 4.21
N ARG A 354 4.84 9.84 5.51
CA ARG A 354 4.68 11.02 6.36
C ARG A 354 3.65 12.04 5.81
N ASN A 355 4.04 12.92 4.89
CA ASN A 355 3.21 13.98 4.29
C ASN A 355 3.15 13.90 2.76
N PHE A 356 3.51 12.76 2.21
CA PHE A 356 3.52 12.49 0.78
C PHE A 356 2.78 11.19 0.48
N ILE A 357 1.83 11.25 -0.44
CA ILE A 357 1.06 10.09 -0.91
C ILE A 357 1.26 9.95 -2.41
N VAL A 358 1.51 8.73 -2.87
CA VAL A 358 1.51 8.39 -4.29
C VAL A 358 0.28 7.54 -4.57
N CYS A 359 -0.53 7.94 -5.56
CA CYS A 359 -1.70 7.16 -5.99
C CYS A 359 -1.62 6.85 -7.48
N CYS A 360 -1.65 5.57 -7.78
CA CYS A 360 -1.81 5.02 -9.12
C CYS A 360 -3.30 4.81 -9.40
N CYS A 361 -3.94 5.71 -10.15
CA CYS A 361 -5.37 5.66 -10.43
C CYS A 361 -5.72 6.43 -11.70
N GLN A 362 -6.81 6.06 -12.37
CA GLN A 362 -7.22 6.71 -13.63
C GLN A 362 -8.19 7.86 -13.42
N ARG A 363 -9.04 7.79 -12.40
CA ARG A 363 -10.09 8.75 -12.11
C ARG A 363 -10.46 8.79 -10.65
N TYR A 364 -10.99 9.93 -10.19
CA TYR A 364 -11.65 10.02 -8.89
C TYR A 364 -12.95 9.22 -8.89
N ASN A 365 -13.09 8.32 -7.92
CA ASN A 365 -14.26 7.50 -7.65
C ASN A 365 -14.31 7.09 -6.17
N GLU A 366 -15.28 6.26 -5.79
CA GLU A 366 -15.43 5.76 -4.41
C GLU A 366 -14.22 4.97 -3.93
N TRP A 367 -13.63 4.14 -4.81
CA TRP A 367 -12.44 3.36 -4.48
C TRP A 367 -11.24 4.29 -4.19
N LEU A 368 -11.00 5.32 -5.02
CA LEU A 368 -9.92 6.29 -4.74
C LEU A 368 -10.20 7.07 -3.46
N TYR A 369 -11.46 7.39 -3.14
CA TYR A 369 -11.81 8.03 -1.88
C TYR A 369 -11.43 7.15 -0.68
N GLN A 370 -11.77 5.86 -0.70
CA GLN A 370 -11.41 4.89 0.34
C GLN A 370 -9.89 4.77 0.46
N LEU A 371 -9.18 4.64 -0.67
CA LEU A 371 -7.72 4.55 -0.71
C LEU A 371 -7.05 5.79 -0.11
N LEU A 372 -7.49 7.00 -0.50
CA LEU A 372 -6.98 8.26 0.08
C LEU A 372 -7.26 8.33 1.60
N ALA A 373 -8.43 7.87 2.03
CA ALA A 373 -8.78 7.87 3.44
C ALA A 373 -7.89 6.90 4.24
N HIS A 374 -7.53 5.75 3.66
CA HIS A 374 -6.56 4.81 4.21
C HIS A 374 -5.18 5.47 4.33
N GLU A 375 -4.63 6.00 3.24
CA GLU A 375 -3.29 6.60 3.20
C GLU A 375 -3.16 7.81 4.14
N ILE A 376 -4.21 8.63 4.25
CA ILE A 376 -4.26 9.72 5.22
C ILE A 376 -4.35 9.18 6.66
N GLY A 377 -4.96 8.01 6.87
CA GLY A 377 -5.01 7.31 8.14
C GLY A 377 -3.62 7.05 8.73
N HIS A 378 -2.64 6.76 7.89
CA HIS A 378 -1.25 6.56 8.30
C HIS A 378 -0.60 7.77 8.99
N PHE A 379 -1.16 8.96 8.89
CA PHE A 379 -0.66 10.13 9.64
C PHE A 379 -0.86 10.01 11.15
N TRP A 380 -1.72 9.09 11.57
CA TRP A 380 -1.92 8.70 12.98
C TRP A 380 -1.42 7.29 13.28
N TRP A 381 -1.36 6.41 12.27
CA TRP A 381 -1.10 4.98 12.38
C TRP A 381 0.06 4.56 11.47
N SER A 382 1.31 4.82 11.91
CA SER A 382 2.53 4.50 11.15
C SER A 382 3.75 4.33 12.03
N SER A 383 3.58 3.83 13.25
CA SER A 383 4.67 3.73 14.21
C SER A 383 5.19 2.31 14.41
N ALA A 384 4.48 1.30 13.90
CA ALA A 384 4.92 -0.09 13.95
C ALA A 384 5.89 -0.41 12.79
N PRO A 385 6.81 -1.38 12.96
CA PRO A 385 7.67 -1.85 11.90
C PRO A 385 6.86 -2.40 10.71
N THR A 386 7.19 -1.98 9.49
CA THR A 386 6.42 -2.32 8.28
C THR A 386 6.74 -3.69 7.69
N ASP A 387 7.80 -4.34 8.15
CA ASP A 387 8.28 -5.64 7.71
C ASP A 387 7.93 -6.80 8.66
N GLN A 388 7.26 -6.52 9.78
CA GLN A 388 6.88 -7.48 10.82
C GLN A 388 5.36 -7.58 10.96
N TRP A 389 4.92 -8.58 11.73
CA TRP A 389 3.49 -8.78 11.96
C TRP A 389 2.82 -7.64 12.74
N GLU A 390 3.60 -6.86 13.51
CA GLU A 390 3.12 -5.66 14.19
C GLU A 390 2.62 -4.58 13.23
N ASP A 391 2.93 -4.68 11.93
CA ASP A 391 2.37 -3.80 10.89
C ASP A 391 0.83 -3.81 10.85
N TRP A 392 0.17 -4.80 11.47
CA TRP A 392 -1.27 -4.74 11.65
C TRP A 392 -1.73 -3.51 12.45
N LEU A 393 -0.87 -2.94 13.32
CA LEU A 393 -1.14 -1.70 14.05
C LEU A 393 -1.15 -0.47 13.12
N ASN A 394 -0.43 -0.52 12.01
CA ASN A 394 -0.48 0.51 10.98
C ASN A 394 -1.69 0.25 10.07
N GLU A 395 -1.72 -0.90 9.42
CA GLU A 395 -2.64 -1.20 8.32
C GLU A 395 -4.09 -1.37 8.77
N SER A 396 -4.33 -2.14 9.83
CA SER A 396 -5.70 -2.34 10.33
C SER A 396 -6.32 -1.05 10.85
N PHE A 397 -5.53 -0.21 11.49
CA PHE A 397 -6.01 1.06 12.05
C PHE A 397 -6.21 2.11 10.96
N ALA A 398 -5.35 2.19 9.95
CA ALA A 398 -5.54 3.04 8.78
C ALA A 398 -6.78 2.59 7.99
N GLU A 399 -6.92 1.29 7.78
CA GLU A 399 -8.06 0.71 7.06
C GLU A 399 -9.38 0.93 7.81
N TYR A 400 -9.40 0.74 9.14
CA TYR A 400 -10.60 1.05 9.93
C TYR A 400 -10.92 2.55 9.93
N SER A 401 -9.90 3.41 9.90
CA SER A 401 -10.09 4.86 9.73
C SER A 401 -10.80 5.17 8.43
N SER A 402 -10.40 4.51 7.33
CA SER A 402 -11.04 4.67 6.02
C SER A 402 -12.52 4.29 6.04
N LEU A 403 -12.87 3.21 6.73
CA LEU A 403 -14.27 2.80 6.93
C LEU A 403 -15.07 3.87 7.69
N CYS A 404 -14.48 4.50 8.72
CA CYS A 404 -15.12 5.61 9.42
C CYS A 404 -15.35 6.82 8.51
N ALA A 405 -14.38 7.13 7.62
CA ALA A 405 -14.51 8.20 6.62
C ALA A 405 -15.58 7.88 5.59
N ILE A 406 -15.67 6.64 5.11
CA ILE A 406 -16.75 6.16 4.22
C ILE A 406 -18.11 6.38 4.89
N LYS A 407 -18.27 5.96 6.14
CA LYS A 407 -19.52 6.17 6.88
C LYS A 407 -19.91 7.64 6.95
N GLN A 408 -18.93 8.50 7.22
CA GLN A 408 -19.11 9.95 7.32
C GLN A 408 -19.48 10.60 5.98
N HIS A 409 -18.87 10.19 4.89
CA HIS A 409 -18.99 10.86 3.59
C HIS A 409 -19.99 10.19 2.64
N LEU A 410 -20.02 8.85 2.60
CA LEU A 410 -20.86 8.08 1.69
C LEU A 410 -22.10 7.48 2.36
N GLY A 411 -22.17 7.55 3.70
CA GLY A 411 -23.32 7.12 4.49
C GLY A 411 -23.26 5.66 4.93
N SER A 412 -24.23 5.30 5.83
CA SER A 412 -24.22 4.01 6.51
C SER A 412 -24.43 2.83 5.56
N ALA A 413 -25.24 2.97 4.51
CA ALA A 413 -25.48 1.86 3.57
C ALA A 413 -24.20 1.43 2.85
N VAL A 414 -23.41 2.40 2.39
CA VAL A 414 -22.10 2.10 1.76
C VAL A 414 -21.13 1.50 2.78
N TYR A 415 -21.10 2.06 3.99
CA TYR A 415 -20.29 1.52 5.08
C TYR A 415 -20.64 0.06 5.40
N ASP A 416 -21.92 -0.29 5.42
CA ASP A 416 -22.37 -1.65 5.71
C ASP A 416 -21.93 -2.63 4.60
N ASP A 417 -21.96 -2.20 3.30
CA ASP A 417 -21.42 -2.97 2.19
C ASP A 417 -19.91 -3.25 2.37
N TYR A 418 -19.13 -2.24 2.79
CA TYR A 418 -17.70 -2.41 3.08
C TYR A 418 -17.46 -3.37 4.25
N ILE A 419 -18.21 -3.26 5.33
CA ILE A 419 -18.11 -4.18 6.47
C ILE A 419 -18.44 -5.62 6.05
N GLU A 420 -19.48 -5.82 5.23
CA GLU A 420 -19.82 -7.15 4.71
C GLU A 420 -18.68 -7.69 3.82
N ALA A 421 -18.14 -6.89 2.90
CA ALA A 421 -17.03 -7.28 2.03
C ALA A 421 -15.78 -7.65 2.84
N TYR A 422 -15.43 -6.85 3.85
CA TYR A 422 -14.27 -7.11 4.69
C TYR A 422 -14.43 -8.38 5.53
N ARG A 423 -15.64 -8.66 6.01
CA ARG A 423 -15.96 -9.94 6.66
C ARG A 423 -15.79 -11.12 5.71
N GLU A 424 -16.13 -10.95 4.43
CA GLU A 424 -15.92 -12.00 3.44
C GLU A 424 -14.42 -12.23 3.16
N TRP A 425 -13.61 -11.19 3.02
CA TRP A 425 -12.16 -11.33 2.89
C TRP A 425 -11.53 -11.94 4.15
N ALA A 426 -11.97 -11.52 5.33
CA ALA A 426 -11.46 -12.01 6.62
C ALA A 426 -11.79 -13.50 6.89
N ARG A 427 -12.81 -14.07 6.23
CA ARG A 427 -13.35 -15.40 6.53
C ARG A 427 -12.34 -16.53 6.42
N THR A 428 -11.40 -16.41 5.47
CA THR A 428 -10.36 -17.40 5.21
C THR A 428 -8.96 -16.85 5.45
N ALA A 429 -8.85 -15.66 6.07
CA ALA A 429 -7.59 -15.04 6.41
C ALA A 429 -6.91 -15.71 7.61
N CYS A 430 -5.59 -15.71 7.60
CA CYS A 430 -4.76 -16.26 8.69
C CYS A 430 -4.96 -15.51 10.02
N PRO A 431 -4.55 -16.09 11.17
CA PRO A 431 -4.39 -15.34 12.40
C PRO A 431 -3.50 -14.11 12.20
N ILE A 432 -3.80 -13.02 12.92
CA ILE A 432 -3.00 -11.80 12.84
C ILE A 432 -1.66 -12.00 13.56
N ARG A 433 -1.71 -12.57 14.78
CA ARG A 433 -0.54 -12.71 15.64
C ARG A 433 0.53 -13.58 15.00
N GLY A 434 1.71 -13.00 14.82
CA GLY A 434 2.89 -13.70 14.32
C GLY A 434 2.85 -14.06 12.83
N LEU A 435 1.88 -13.58 12.05
CA LEU A 435 1.86 -13.82 10.60
C LEU A 435 3.02 -13.11 9.91
N ASN A 436 3.77 -13.85 9.09
CA ASN A 436 4.82 -13.24 8.28
C ASN A 436 4.21 -12.18 7.35
N ARG A 437 4.75 -10.95 7.38
CA ARG A 437 4.24 -9.81 6.60
C ARG A 437 4.31 -10.04 5.09
N GLN A 438 5.26 -10.85 4.63
CA GLN A 438 5.44 -11.23 3.23
C GLN A 438 4.65 -12.49 2.83
N ALA A 439 3.91 -13.09 3.76
CA ALA A 439 3.13 -14.29 3.46
C ALA A 439 2.02 -13.99 2.45
N ASN A 440 1.78 -14.94 1.55
CA ASN A 440 0.63 -14.84 0.65
C ASN A 440 -0.68 -14.79 1.46
N GLY A 441 -1.44 -13.72 1.30
CA GLY A 441 -2.67 -13.46 2.04
C GLY A 441 -2.51 -12.60 3.29
N ALA A 442 -1.29 -12.12 3.61
CA ALA A 442 -1.05 -11.16 4.68
C ALA A 442 -1.88 -9.87 4.48
N PHE A 443 -2.08 -9.44 3.24
CA PHE A 443 -2.95 -8.33 2.90
C PHE A 443 -4.38 -8.52 3.47
N TYR A 444 -5.04 -9.65 3.22
CA TYR A 444 -6.38 -9.91 3.75
C TYR A 444 -6.43 -9.94 5.28
N THR A 445 -5.32 -10.35 5.90
CA THR A 445 -5.22 -10.43 7.35
C THR A 445 -5.01 -9.06 7.98
N PHE A 446 -4.01 -8.32 7.53
CA PHE A 446 -3.66 -7.04 8.18
C PHE A 446 -4.61 -5.92 7.83
N TYR A 447 -5.13 -5.88 6.59
CA TYR A 447 -6.07 -4.84 6.18
C TYR A 447 -7.50 -5.21 6.58
N HIS A 448 -8.05 -6.29 6.06
CA HIS A 448 -9.48 -6.57 6.19
C HIS A 448 -9.85 -7.23 7.52
N LYS A 449 -9.15 -8.31 7.91
CA LYS A 449 -9.45 -9.00 9.18
C LYS A 449 -9.16 -8.12 10.39
N GLY A 450 -8.06 -7.36 10.36
CA GLY A 450 -7.75 -6.41 11.42
C GLY A 450 -8.78 -5.28 11.53
N ALA A 451 -9.24 -4.71 10.40
CA ALA A 451 -10.30 -3.72 10.42
C ALA A 451 -11.64 -4.30 10.95
N VAL A 452 -11.96 -5.55 10.62
CA VAL A 452 -13.15 -6.24 11.18
C VAL A 452 -12.99 -6.47 12.68
N LEU A 453 -11.78 -6.79 13.17
CA LEU A 453 -11.51 -6.90 14.61
C LEU A 453 -11.78 -5.57 15.31
N LEU A 454 -11.32 -4.45 14.76
CA LEU A 454 -11.55 -3.12 15.33
C LEU A 454 -13.05 -2.74 15.29
N TYR A 455 -13.74 -3.06 14.20
CA TYR A 455 -15.19 -2.89 14.11
C TYR A 455 -15.92 -3.69 15.20
N ASP A 456 -15.59 -4.99 15.35
CA ASP A 456 -16.24 -5.85 16.35
C ASP A 456 -15.91 -5.38 17.76
N LEU A 457 -14.71 -4.85 18.01
CA LEU A 457 -14.34 -4.25 19.29
C LEU A 457 -15.19 -3.01 19.58
N GLN A 458 -15.39 -2.13 18.59
CA GLN A 458 -16.27 -0.95 18.74
C GLN A 458 -17.70 -1.36 19.09
N GLN A 459 -18.25 -2.39 18.41
CA GLN A 459 -19.60 -2.89 18.72
C GLN A 459 -19.68 -3.45 20.15
N ARG A 460 -18.58 -4.04 20.62
CA ARG A 460 -18.52 -4.68 21.94
C ARG A 460 -18.43 -3.68 23.10
N ILE A 461 -17.59 -2.65 22.98
CA ILE A 461 -17.32 -1.70 24.07
C ILE A 461 -18.05 -0.36 23.92
N GLY A 462 -18.68 -0.13 22.75
CA GLY A 462 -19.42 1.08 22.41
C GLY A 462 -18.52 2.22 21.91
N ASP A 463 -19.12 3.13 21.14
CA ASP A 463 -18.43 4.20 20.42
C ASP A 463 -17.53 5.05 21.31
N LYS A 464 -18.05 5.49 22.46
CA LYS A 464 -17.31 6.38 23.35
C LYS A 464 -16.03 5.73 23.87
N ALA A 465 -16.11 4.52 24.42
CA ALA A 465 -14.95 3.82 24.96
C ALA A 465 -13.95 3.48 23.84
N PHE A 466 -14.45 3.09 22.67
CA PHE A 466 -13.61 2.76 21.52
C PHE A 466 -12.83 3.98 21.01
N PHE A 467 -13.47 5.12 20.74
CA PHE A 467 -12.77 6.30 20.25
C PHE A 467 -11.91 7.00 21.32
N ASP A 468 -12.23 6.83 22.60
CA ASP A 468 -11.32 7.22 23.69
C ASP A 468 -10.06 6.34 23.69
N LEU A 469 -10.17 5.04 23.45
CA LEU A 469 -9.03 4.15 23.27
C LEU A 469 -8.21 4.56 22.05
N MET A 470 -8.82 4.73 20.87
CA MET A 470 -8.14 5.15 19.64
C MET A 470 -7.35 6.45 19.82
N HIS A 471 -7.93 7.45 20.50
CA HIS A 471 -7.21 8.68 20.84
C HIS A 471 -5.92 8.41 21.61
N HIS A 472 -5.97 7.57 22.63
CA HIS A 472 -4.78 7.30 23.45
C HIS A 472 -3.72 6.48 22.71
N LEU A 473 -4.14 5.51 21.90
CA LEU A 473 -3.23 4.73 21.08
C LEU A 473 -2.49 5.62 20.06
N ALA A 474 -3.23 6.50 19.37
CA ALA A 474 -2.66 7.45 18.43
C ALA A 474 -1.74 8.49 19.11
N ALA A 475 -2.16 9.04 20.25
CA ALA A 475 -1.37 10.03 21.00
C ALA A 475 -0.04 9.45 21.52
N LYS A 476 -0.02 8.17 21.84
CA LYS A 476 1.19 7.44 22.25
C LYS A 476 2.01 6.91 21.10
N ARG A 477 1.48 7.00 19.86
CA ARG A 477 2.16 6.48 18.68
C ARG A 477 2.59 5.02 18.90
N ILE A 478 1.63 4.16 19.24
CA ILE A 478 1.93 2.75 19.49
C ILE A 478 2.61 2.10 18.27
N GLY A 479 3.76 1.45 18.52
CA GLY A 479 4.54 0.80 17.47
C GLY A 479 4.81 -0.68 17.76
N SER A 480 4.27 -1.23 18.85
CA SER A 480 4.48 -2.63 19.21
C SER A 480 3.22 -3.24 19.80
N GLN A 481 3.09 -4.57 19.69
CA GLN A 481 2.03 -5.32 20.34
C GLN A 481 2.07 -5.15 21.86
N HIS A 482 3.28 -5.07 22.43
CA HIS A 482 3.46 -4.84 23.86
C HIS A 482 2.82 -3.53 24.31
N ASP A 483 3.05 -2.44 23.58
CA ASP A 483 2.47 -1.12 23.90
C ASP A 483 0.95 -1.14 23.73
N PHE A 484 0.46 -1.80 22.69
CA PHE A 484 -0.97 -1.99 22.45
C PHE A 484 -1.64 -2.72 23.64
N GLU A 485 -1.07 -3.85 24.07
CA GLU A 485 -1.58 -4.62 25.21
C GLU A 485 -1.51 -3.84 26.54
N ALA A 486 -0.43 -3.07 26.74
CA ALA A 486 -0.29 -2.21 27.91
C ALA A 486 -1.34 -1.10 27.97
N GLU A 487 -1.67 -0.48 26.85
CA GLU A 487 -2.69 0.58 26.80
C GLU A 487 -4.11 0.03 26.86
N THR A 488 -4.40 -1.10 26.20
CA THR A 488 -5.72 -1.73 26.28
C THR A 488 -6.03 -2.22 27.71
N SER A 489 -5.06 -2.85 28.40
CA SER A 489 -5.25 -3.31 29.78
C SER A 489 -5.47 -2.20 30.80
N ARG A 490 -5.04 -0.98 30.52
CA ARG A 490 -5.34 0.19 31.38
C ARG A 490 -6.74 0.76 31.20
N ARG A 491 -7.41 0.46 30.09
CA ARG A 491 -8.63 1.16 29.65
C ARG A 491 -9.82 0.27 29.44
N LEU A 492 -9.59 -1.00 29.19
CA LEU A 492 -10.64 -1.99 28.92
C LEU A 492 -10.76 -2.96 30.10
N SER A 493 -11.86 -3.68 30.15
CA SER A 493 -12.04 -4.78 31.09
C SER A 493 -11.09 -5.93 30.78
N HIS A 494 -10.79 -6.76 31.77
CA HIS A 494 -10.03 -7.97 31.57
C HIS A 494 -10.64 -8.89 30.50
N ASP A 495 -11.98 -8.99 30.50
CA ASP A 495 -12.71 -9.82 29.53
C ASP A 495 -12.59 -9.28 28.10
N ASP A 496 -12.53 -7.95 27.92
CA ASP A 496 -12.30 -7.34 26.60
C ASP A 496 -10.87 -7.56 26.11
N CYS A 497 -9.89 -7.47 27.00
CA CYS A 497 -8.49 -7.80 26.66
C CYS A 497 -8.34 -9.27 26.25
N LEU A 498 -8.92 -10.21 26.98
CA LEU A 498 -8.93 -11.62 26.61
C LEU A 498 -9.69 -11.88 25.29
N TRP A 499 -10.73 -11.09 25.01
CA TRP A 499 -11.44 -11.19 23.74
C TRP A 499 -10.55 -10.74 22.58
N ILE A 500 -9.84 -9.60 22.71
CA ILE A 500 -8.88 -9.11 21.70
C ILE A 500 -7.80 -10.18 21.44
N GLU A 501 -7.20 -10.71 22.50
CA GLU A 501 -6.16 -11.73 22.40
C GLU A 501 -6.64 -12.97 21.62
N ARG A 502 -7.85 -13.48 21.93
CA ARG A 502 -8.43 -14.60 21.19
C ARG A 502 -8.63 -14.26 19.71
N ARG A 503 -9.09 -13.05 19.41
CA ARG A 503 -9.33 -12.60 18.01
C ARG A 503 -8.05 -12.44 17.22
N LEU A 504 -6.95 -12.03 17.84
CA LEU A 504 -5.64 -11.95 17.20
C LEU A 504 -5.06 -13.33 16.87
N ASN A 505 -5.42 -14.35 17.65
CA ASN A 505 -4.94 -15.74 17.50
C ASN A 505 -5.85 -16.62 16.64
N GLN A 506 -7.01 -16.17 16.26
CA GLN A 506 -7.96 -16.85 15.37
C GLN A 506 -7.71 -16.43 13.92
#